data_b9827385b695fb4f18761ee52e315b7a
#
_entry.id   b9827385b695fb4f18761ee52e315b7a
#
_cell.length_a   1.000
_cell.length_b   1.000
_cell.length_c   1.000
_cell.angle_alpha   90.00
_cell.angle_beta   90.00
_cell.angle_gamma   90.00
#
_symmetry.space_group_name_H-M   'P 1'
#
loop_
_entity.id
_entity.type
_entity.pdbx_description
1 polymer ?
#
loop_
_entity_poly.entity_id
_entity_poly.type
_entity_poly.pdbx_seq_one_letter_code
_entity_poly.pdbx_strand_id
1 'polypeptide(L)'
;MSKLTRARKLEIECERLWKEICFERDGDRVCQVKKHFPTIGINHAGPLQVDHCITRKNKHFFFDSRNGTVVCGSCKRAKHYKQKSIDRAIDDIVRQREGEEWFLNAVKVDQTMQPNVGWKKVWWLEEQLKILQQKKGEAGVDSDLPQFLF
;
A
#
# COMPACT_ATOMS: atom_id res chain seq x y z
N MET A 1 -5.77 24.32 -21.27
CA MET A 1 -5.53 23.32 -20.21
C MET A 1 -4.78 23.95 -19.05
N SER A 2 -5.29 23.77 -17.85
CA SER A 2 -4.59 24.24 -16.65
C SER A 2 -3.35 23.40 -16.38
N LYS A 3 -2.27 24.03 -15.97
CA LYS A 3 -1.06 23.32 -15.54
C LYS A 3 -1.32 22.66 -14.19
N LEU A 4 -0.79 21.44 -14.02
CA LEU A 4 -0.83 20.77 -12.71
C LEU A 4 0.02 21.56 -11.70
N THR A 5 -0.48 21.70 -10.49
CA THR A 5 0.28 22.31 -9.40
C THR A 5 1.46 21.42 -9.04
N ARG A 6 2.48 21.99 -8.37
CA ARG A 6 3.62 21.21 -7.85
C ARG A 6 3.12 20.09 -6.91
N ALA A 7 2.20 20.42 -6.01
CA ALA A 7 1.65 19.43 -5.09
C ALA A 7 0.99 18.27 -5.83
N ARG A 8 0.21 18.54 -6.86
CA ARG A 8 -0.45 17.48 -7.63
C ARG A 8 0.54 16.61 -8.39
N LYS A 9 1.58 17.21 -8.96
CA LYS A 9 2.65 16.45 -9.64
C LYS A 9 3.37 15.52 -8.66
N LEU A 10 3.68 16.01 -7.46
CA LEU A 10 4.31 15.20 -6.41
C LEU A 10 3.38 14.07 -5.95
N GLU A 11 2.09 14.35 -5.78
CA GLU A 11 1.11 13.33 -5.39
C GLU A 11 1.04 12.20 -6.41
N ILE A 12 0.98 12.55 -7.69
CA ILE A 12 0.95 11.57 -8.80
C ILE A 12 2.21 10.71 -8.77
N GLU A 13 3.37 11.32 -8.57
CA GLU A 13 4.65 10.59 -8.52
C GLU A 13 4.74 9.69 -7.30
N CYS A 14 4.31 10.15 -6.13
CA CYS A 14 4.24 9.33 -4.93
C CYS A 14 3.32 8.12 -5.14
N GLU A 15 2.15 8.34 -5.71
CA GLU A 15 1.20 7.26 -5.99
C GLU A 15 1.79 6.23 -6.96
N ARG A 16 2.45 6.70 -8.01
CA ARG A 16 3.09 5.83 -9.00
C ARG A 16 4.15 4.94 -8.35
N LEU A 17 5.07 5.53 -7.59
CA LEU A 17 6.13 4.78 -6.90
C LEU A 17 5.57 3.81 -5.86
N TRP A 18 4.62 4.25 -5.08
CA TRP A 18 3.97 3.40 -4.08
C TRP A 18 3.35 2.16 -4.71
N LYS A 19 2.62 2.33 -5.81
CA LYS A 19 2.04 1.22 -6.57
C LYS A 19 3.12 0.29 -7.12
N GLU A 20 4.15 0.85 -7.73
CA GLU A 20 5.26 0.05 -8.28
C GLU A 20 5.93 -0.81 -7.20
N ILE A 21 6.22 -0.22 -6.04
CA ILE A 21 6.83 -0.94 -4.92
C ILE A 21 5.92 -2.09 -4.47
N CYS A 22 4.63 -1.85 -4.33
CA CYS A 22 3.68 -2.88 -3.92
C CYS A 22 3.57 -4.00 -4.96
N PHE A 23 3.50 -3.67 -6.25
CA PHE A 23 3.44 -4.66 -7.31
C PHE A 23 4.72 -5.50 -7.39
N GLU A 24 5.88 -4.88 -7.24
CA GLU A 24 7.16 -5.60 -7.25
C GLU A 24 7.29 -6.53 -6.06
N ARG A 25 6.88 -6.06 -4.87
CA ARG A 25 6.93 -6.90 -3.67
C ARG A 25 6.05 -8.13 -3.81
N ASP A 26 4.82 -7.94 -4.28
CA ASP A 26 3.86 -9.03 -4.41
C ASP A 26 4.13 -9.94 -5.62
N GLY A 27 4.96 -9.48 -6.55
CA GLY A 27 5.82 -10.23 -7.51
C GLY A 27 5.16 -11.07 -8.60
N ASP A 28 4.04 -11.71 -8.35
CA ASP A 28 3.44 -12.70 -9.25
C ASP A 28 2.22 -12.17 -10.02
N ARG A 29 1.89 -10.91 -9.86
CA ARG A 29 0.75 -10.25 -10.51
C ARG A 29 -0.57 -11.01 -10.31
N VAL A 30 -0.76 -11.52 -9.11
CA VAL A 30 -1.97 -12.25 -8.72
C VAL A 30 -2.63 -11.50 -7.57
N CYS A 31 -3.97 -11.52 -7.54
CA CYS A 31 -4.71 -11.02 -6.39
C CYS A 31 -4.27 -11.75 -5.13
N GLN A 32 -3.77 -11.03 -4.14
CA GLN A 32 -3.22 -11.65 -2.93
C GLN A 32 -4.30 -12.35 -2.09
N VAL A 33 -5.55 -11.88 -2.18
CA VAL A 33 -6.68 -12.58 -1.53
C VAL A 33 -6.89 -13.95 -2.18
N LYS A 34 -6.87 -14.02 -3.51
CA LYS A 34 -6.98 -15.29 -4.23
C LYS A 34 -5.84 -16.24 -3.88
N LYS A 35 -4.61 -15.70 -3.81
CA LYS A 35 -3.42 -16.49 -3.53
C LYS A 35 -3.41 -17.07 -2.12
N HIS A 36 -3.73 -16.26 -1.11
CA HIS A 36 -3.62 -16.66 0.30
C HIS A 36 -4.91 -17.23 0.88
N PHE A 37 -6.04 -16.91 0.30
CA PHE A 37 -7.36 -17.34 0.77
C PHE A 37 -8.21 -17.86 -0.40
N PRO A 38 -7.76 -18.94 -1.07
CA PRO A 38 -8.43 -19.43 -2.30
C PRO A 38 -9.85 -19.94 -2.08
N THR A 39 -10.23 -20.21 -0.82
CA THR A 39 -11.57 -20.72 -0.50
C THR A 39 -12.60 -19.61 -0.27
N ILE A 40 -12.19 -18.35 -0.25
CA ILE A 40 -13.17 -17.26 -0.15
C ILE A 40 -14.01 -17.24 -1.42
N GLY A 41 -15.32 -17.36 -1.25
CA GLY A 41 -16.28 -17.45 -2.34
C GLY A 41 -16.55 -16.13 -3.03
N ILE A 42 -15.59 -15.63 -3.78
CA ILE A 42 -15.74 -14.44 -4.61
C ILE A 42 -15.17 -14.72 -6.00
N ASN A 43 -15.82 -14.19 -7.02
CA ASN A 43 -15.30 -14.26 -8.37
C ASN A 43 -14.22 -13.18 -8.57
N HIS A 44 -12.97 -13.61 -8.60
CA HIS A 44 -11.82 -12.69 -8.77
C HIS A 44 -11.75 -12.20 -10.21
N ALA A 45 -12.18 -10.97 -10.43
CA ALA A 45 -12.22 -10.35 -11.75
C ALA A 45 -11.80 -8.88 -11.68
N GLY A 46 -11.51 -8.31 -12.84
CA GLY A 46 -11.10 -6.91 -12.97
C GLY A 46 -9.59 -6.73 -12.83
N PRO A 47 -9.10 -5.51 -13.10
CA PRO A 47 -7.68 -5.22 -13.07
C PRO A 47 -7.11 -5.33 -11.65
N LEU A 48 -5.84 -5.69 -11.54
CA LEU A 48 -5.11 -5.66 -10.29
C LEU A 48 -4.88 -4.22 -9.86
N GLN A 49 -5.08 -3.95 -8.58
CA GLN A 49 -4.95 -2.63 -7.99
C GLN A 49 -4.26 -2.78 -6.63
N VAL A 50 -3.71 -1.68 -6.13
CA VAL A 50 -3.18 -1.67 -4.77
C VAL A 50 -4.24 -1.08 -3.85
N ASP A 51 -4.58 -1.81 -2.80
CA ASP A 51 -5.55 -1.39 -1.79
C ASP A 51 -4.84 -1.02 -0.49
N HIS A 52 -5.39 -0.01 0.20
CA HIS A 52 -4.91 0.38 1.52
C HIS A 52 -5.53 -0.52 2.58
N CYS A 53 -4.71 -1.18 3.38
CA CYS A 53 -5.18 -2.03 4.49
C CYS A 53 -5.70 -1.17 5.65
N ILE A 54 -4.85 -0.28 6.15
CA ILE A 54 -5.19 0.62 7.24
C ILE A 54 -5.95 1.81 6.69
N THR A 55 -6.98 2.25 7.40
CA THR A 55 -7.89 3.29 6.92
C THR A 55 -7.13 4.56 6.56
N ARG A 56 -7.71 5.32 5.64
CA ARG A 56 -7.14 6.59 5.20
C ARG A 56 -7.54 7.78 6.07
N LYS A 57 -8.08 7.52 7.27
CA LYS A 57 -8.64 8.56 8.14
C LYS A 57 -7.61 9.64 8.47
N ASN A 58 -6.44 9.24 8.95
CA ASN A 58 -5.41 10.18 9.39
C ASN A 58 -4.27 10.36 8.38
N LYS A 59 -4.26 9.60 7.30
CA LYS A 59 -3.30 9.71 6.19
C LYS A 59 -1.84 9.39 6.51
N HIS A 60 -1.52 8.97 7.72
CA HIS A 60 -0.15 8.68 8.14
C HIS A 60 0.51 7.59 7.29
N PHE A 61 -0.26 6.58 6.90
CA PHE A 61 0.25 5.42 6.15
C PHE A 61 -0.18 5.43 4.68
N PHE A 62 -0.63 6.58 4.16
CA PHE A 62 -1.22 6.63 2.81
C PHE A 62 -0.25 6.16 1.72
N PHE A 63 1.02 6.55 1.81
CA PHE A 63 2.06 6.12 0.87
C PHE A 63 3.06 5.14 1.47
N ASP A 64 2.75 4.55 2.61
CA ASP A 64 3.58 3.51 3.20
C ASP A 64 3.33 2.20 2.44
N SER A 65 4.40 1.60 1.87
CA SER A 65 4.27 0.38 1.08
C SER A 65 3.77 -0.82 1.91
N ARG A 66 4.04 -0.81 3.21
CA ARG A 66 3.53 -1.85 4.12
C ARG A 66 2.00 -1.84 4.21
N ASN A 67 1.39 -0.69 3.95
CA ASN A 67 -0.06 -0.53 3.98
C ASN A 67 -0.75 -0.92 2.66
N GLY A 68 -0.01 -1.29 1.64
CA GLY A 68 -0.57 -1.63 0.34
C GLY A 68 -0.61 -3.13 0.10
N THR A 69 -1.66 -3.61 -0.55
CA THR A 69 -1.79 -5.01 -0.95
C THR A 69 -2.41 -5.08 -2.34
N VAL A 70 -1.82 -5.89 -3.21
CA VAL A 70 -2.32 -6.07 -4.58
C VAL A 70 -3.55 -6.99 -4.55
N VAL A 71 -4.67 -6.47 -5.02
CA VAL A 71 -5.95 -7.19 -5.09
C VAL A 71 -6.64 -6.93 -6.41
N CYS A 72 -7.54 -7.83 -6.82
CA CYS A 72 -8.35 -7.62 -8.02
C CYS A 72 -9.47 -6.60 -7.79
N GLY A 73 -10.05 -6.10 -8.88
CA GLY A 73 -11.14 -5.14 -8.80
C GLY A 73 -12.34 -5.65 -8.01
N SER A 74 -12.65 -6.94 -8.12
CA SER A 74 -13.75 -7.56 -7.37
C SER A 74 -13.50 -7.52 -5.86
N CYS A 75 -12.29 -7.84 -5.40
CA CYS A 75 -11.93 -7.78 -3.98
C CYS A 75 -11.96 -6.35 -3.46
N LYS A 76 -11.46 -5.40 -4.23
CA LYS A 76 -11.48 -3.99 -3.83
C LYS A 76 -12.91 -3.47 -3.67
N ARG A 77 -13.80 -3.81 -4.60
CA ARG A 77 -15.22 -3.46 -4.51
C ARG A 77 -15.89 -4.13 -3.31
N ALA A 78 -15.64 -5.42 -3.10
CA ALA A 78 -16.21 -6.16 -1.99
C ALA A 78 -15.81 -5.54 -0.64
N LYS A 79 -14.56 -5.16 -0.49
CA LYS A 79 -14.08 -4.47 0.70
C LYS A 79 -14.78 -3.12 0.86
N HIS A 80 -14.92 -2.36 -0.23
CA HIS A 80 -15.58 -1.06 -0.22
C HIS A 80 -17.05 -1.17 0.23
N TYR A 81 -17.75 -2.22 -0.18
CA TYR A 81 -19.12 -2.50 0.25
C TYR A 81 -19.18 -3.28 1.57
N LYS A 82 -18.10 -3.22 2.37
CA LYS A 82 -18.04 -3.77 3.73
C LYS A 82 -18.26 -5.29 3.82
N GLN A 83 -17.76 -6.02 2.83
CA GLN A 83 -17.72 -7.47 2.91
C GLN A 83 -16.59 -7.88 3.86
N LYS A 84 -16.93 -8.23 5.08
CA LYS A 84 -16.00 -8.45 6.19
C LYS A 84 -14.98 -9.54 5.93
N SER A 85 -15.35 -10.59 5.19
CA SER A 85 -14.42 -11.69 4.88
C SER A 85 -13.23 -11.20 4.06
N ILE A 86 -13.45 -10.30 3.12
CA ILE A 86 -12.38 -9.73 2.28
C ILE A 86 -11.53 -8.75 3.11
N ASP A 87 -12.17 -7.94 3.92
CA ASP A 87 -11.49 -7.00 4.80
C ASP A 87 -10.52 -7.74 5.75
N ARG A 88 -11.00 -8.80 6.39
CA ARG A 88 -10.19 -9.64 7.29
C ARG A 88 -9.06 -10.34 6.54
N ALA A 89 -9.32 -10.82 5.33
CA ALA A 89 -8.30 -11.47 4.52
C ALA A 89 -7.15 -10.51 4.20
N ILE A 90 -7.45 -9.29 3.83
CA ILE A 90 -6.43 -8.25 3.56
C ILE A 90 -5.65 -7.93 4.83
N ASP A 91 -6.31 -7.77 5.96
CA ASP A 91 -5.66 -7.54 7.25
C ASP A 91 -4.70 -8.69 7.59
N ASP A 92 -5.14 -9.93 7.41
CA ASP A 92 -4.32 -11.10 7.72
C ASP A 92 -3.09 -11.20 6.80
N ILE A 93 -3.24 -10.85 5.54
CA ILE A 93 -2.12 -10.80 4.59
C ILE A 93 -1.06 -9.81 5.09
N VAL A 94 -1.49 -8.62 5.48
CA VAL A 94 -0.58 -7.57 5.97
C VAL A 94 0.07 -8.00 7.29
N ARG A 95 -0.69 -8.57 8.22
CA ARG A 95 -0.16 -9.07 9.49
C ARG A 95 0.93 -10.12 9.28
N GLN A 96 0.69 -11.07 8.40
CA GLN A 96 1.65 -12.14 8.12
C GLN A 96 2.91 -11.59 7.44
N ARG A 97 2.75 -10.64 6.54
CA ARG A 97 3.87 -10.05 5.80
C ARG A 97 4.71 -9.09 6.63
N GLU A 98 4.08 -8.18 7.38
CA GLU A 98 4.77 -7.11 8.11
C GLU A 98 4.96 -7.40 9.60
N GLY A 99 4.26 -8.39 10.14
CA GLY A 99 4.30 -8.74 11.55
C GLY A 99 3.14 -8.16 12.35
N GLU A 100 2.69 -8.93 13.34
CA GLU A 100 1.56 -8.55 14.20
C GLU A 100 1.83 -7.25 14.96
N GLU A 101 3.05 -7.10 15.47
CA GLU A 101 3.45 -5.91 16.23
C GLU A 101 3.33 -4.64 15.39
N TRP A 102 3.87 -4.66 14.17
CA TRP A 102 3.76 -3.53 13.27
C TRP A 102 2.29 -3.19 12.98
N PHE A 103 1.49 -4.22 12.66
CA PHE A 103 0.08 -4.04 12.29
C PHE A 103 -0.71 -3.40 13.44
N LEU A 104 -0.59 -3.94 14.65
CA LEU A 104 -1.31 -3.42 15.81
C LEU A 104 -0.89 -1.99 16.15
N ASN A 105 0.41 -1.69 16.04
CA ASN A 105 0.90 -0.33 16.27
C ASN A 105 0.35 0.65 15.21
N ALA A 106 0.33 0.24 13.96
CA ALA A 106 -0.19 1.07 12.87
C ALA A 106 -1.69 1.37 13.03
N VAL A 107 -2.47 0.36 13.41
CA VAL A 107 -3.90 0.54 13.70
C VAL A 107 -4.08 1.52 14.87
N LYS A 108 -3.29 1.38 15.92
CA LYS A 108 -3.33 2.27 17.07
C LYS A 108 -3.01 3.72 16.67
N VAL A 109 -1.98 3.92 15.86
CA VAL A 109 -1.62 5.25 15.36
C VAL A 109 -2.78 5.84 14.56
N ASP A 110 -3.38 5.07 13.64
CA ASP A 110 -4.51 5.54 12.84
C ASP A 110 -5.71 5.95 13.70
N GLN A 111 -5.94 5.25 14.81
CA GLN A 111 -7.09 5.52 15.68
C GLN A 111 -6.85 6.67 16.68
N THR A 112 -5.61 6.85 17.12
CA THR A 112 -5.32 7.72 18.27
C THR A 112 -4.55 8.99 17.92
N MET A 113 -3.82 9.00 16.81
CA MET A 113 -3.03 10.18 16.42
C MET A 113 -3.90 11.26 15.80
N GLN A 114 -3.46 12.50 15.92
CA GLN A 114 -4.10 13.63 15.26
C GLN A 114 -4.08 13.45 13.75
N PRO A 115 -5.09 13.97 13.04
CA PRO A 115 -5.07 13.95 11.57
C PRO A 115 -3.76 14.55 11.03
N ASN A 116 -3.27 13.99 9.92
CA ASN A 116 -2.02 14.44 9.31
C ASN A 116 -2.18 15.85 8.74
N VAL A 117 -1.66 16.83 9.46
CA VAL A 117 -1.72 18.25 9.06
C VAL A 117 -0.92 18.56 7.81
N GLY A 118 0.01 17.68 7.45
CA GLY A 118 0.80 17.78 6.21
C GLY A 118 0.13 17.20 4.98
N TRP A 119 -1.04 16.58 5.12
CA TRP A 119 -1.71 15.88 4.02
C TRP A 119 -1.81 16.74 2.77
N LYS A 120 -1.23 16.23 1.68
CA LYS A 120 -1.14 16.86 0.36
C LYS A 120 -0.37 18.19 0.32
N LYS A 121 0.30 18.58 1.39
CA LYS A 121 1.19 19.75 1.34
C LYS A 121 2.50 19.37 0.64
N VAL A 122 3.10 20.35 -0.06
CA VAL A 122 4.33 20.12 -0.84
C VAL A 122 5.43 19.51 0.01
N TRP A 123 5.70 20.08 1.20
CA TRP A 123 6.77 19.58 2.07
C TRP A 123 6.56 18.13 2.51
N TRP A 124 5.33 17.76 2.79
CA TRP A 124 4.98 16.38 3.17
C TRP A 124 5.15 15.43 1.98
N LEU A 125 4.67 15.85 0.80
CA LEU A 125 4.79 15.05 -0.42
C LEU A 125 6.26 14.87 -0.83
N GLU A 126 7.09 15.90 -0.69
CA GLU A 126 8.53 15.79 -0.95
C GLU A 126 9.18 14.77 -0.02
N GLU A 127 8.80 14.78 1.25
CA GLU A 127 9.29 13.80 2.23
C GLU A 127 8.87 12.38 1.86
N GLN A 128 7.58 12.20 1.52
CA GLN A 128 7.09 10.90 1.08
C GLN A 128 7.81 10.42 -0.18
N LEU A 129 8.04 11.32 -1.12
CA LEU A 129 8.75 10.98 -2.36
C LEU A 129 10.17 10.48 -2.08
N LYS A 130 10.90 11.14 -1.19
CA LYS A 130 12.24 10.69 -0.78
C LYS A 130 12.22 9.28 -0.20
N ILE A 131 11.27 9.02 0.70
CA ILE A 131 11.11 7.70 1.33
C ILE A 131 10.84 6.64 0.26
N LEU A 132 9.93 6.92 -0.67
CA LEU A 132 9.58 5.99 -1.75
C LEU A 132 10.74 5.75 -2.70
N GLN A 133 11.48 6.79 -3.08
CA GLN A 133 12.65 6.67 -3.94
C GLN A 133 13.74 5.82 -3.27
N GLN A 134 13.98 6.02 -1.99
CA GLN A 134 14.93 5.24 -1.23
C GLN A 134 14.50 3.77 -1.18
N LYS A 135 13.25 3.52 -0.87
CA LYS A 135 12.67 2.17 -0.82
C LYS A 135 12.81 1.46 -2.17
N LYS A 136 12.52 2.15 -3.26
CA LYS A 136 12.65 1.64 -4.63
C LYS A 136 14.11 1.30 -4.96
N GLY A 137 15.03 2.19 -4.59
CA GLY A 137 16.46 1.98 -4.76
C GLY A 137 16.99 0.79 -3.97
N GLU A 138 16.57 0.62 -2.73
CA GLU A 138 16.93 -0.52 -1.89
C GLU A 138 16.45 -1.84 -2.52
N ALA A 139 15.20 -1.89 -2.99
CA ALA A 139 14.66 -3.07 -3.66
C ALA A 139 15.46 -3.41 -4.91
N GLY A 140 15.83 -2.41 -5.71
CA GLY A 140 16.67 -2.59 -6.89
C GLY A 140 18.07 -3.10 -6.55
N VAL A 141 18.67 -2.53 -5.50
CA VAL A 141 19.99 -2.98 -5.01
C VAL A 141 19.92 -4.41 -4.52
N ASP A 142 18.90 -4.74 -3.74
CA ASP A 142 18.72 -6.09 -3.19
C ASP A 142 18.51 -7.13 -4.28
N SER A 143 17.90 -6.76 -5.40
CA SER A 143 17.71 -7.66 -6.55
C SER A 143 18.96 -7.83 -7.38
N ASP A 144 19.84 -6.82 -7.43
CA ASP A 144 21.03 -6.79 -8.29
C ASP A 144 22.29 -7.29 -7.59
N LEU A 145 22.38 -7.13 -6.28
CA LEU A 145 23.57 -7.49 -5.51
C LEU A 145 23.34 -8.72 -4.66
N PRO A 146 24.26 -9.67 -4.69
CA PRO A 146 24.19 -10.81 -3.78
C PRO A 146 24.27 -10.35 -2.32
N GLN A 147 23.41 -10.91 -1.50
CA GLN A 147 23.27 -10.54 -0.08
C GLN A 147 24.57 -10.73 0.70
N PHE A 148 25.39 -11.70 0.29
CA PHE A 148 26.63 -12.01 1.00
C PHE A 148 27.69 -10.92 0.91
N LEU A 149 27.51 -9.91 0.09
CA LEU A 149 28.46 -8.79 -0.01
C LEU A 149 28.38 -7.86 1.18
N PHE A 150 27.41 -8.08 2.04
CA PHE A 150 27.18 -7.19 3.17
C PHE A 150 27.14 -7.97 4.50
#